data_f23353eca48bebb3d351b1066245b66d
#
_entry.id   f23353eca48bebb3d351b1066245b66d
#
_cell.length_a   1.000
_cell.length_b   1.000
_cell.length_c   1.000
_cell.angle_alpha   90.00
_cell.angle_beta   90.00
_cell.angle_gamma   90.00
#
_symmetry.space_group_name_H-M   'P 1'
#
loop_
_entity.id
_entity.type
_entity.pdbx_description
1 polymer ?
#
loop_
_entity_poly.entity_id
_entity_poly.type
_entity_poly.pdbx_seq_one_letter_code
_entity_poly.pdbx_strand_id
1 'polypeptide(L)'
;MTRDSGKPIVTVLTAPGDAEPPGLDALRAQAEVRFASDEATLNEALPGTRVMMVTDFRTEALAAAWPKADRLEWIHATSAGVDALMFPALTDGPVKVTNAQGIFDRTIAEYVVCTILMFSKDFPNSIRLQQNHQWKHRDTERAQGKRVLIVGAGSIGRQIARLTAAIGLKPHGIARAAREHDPDFEAVHGNDSLTEQLELADFVVVAAPLTAQTEGMFDRAAF
;
A
#
# COMPACT_ATOMS: atom_id res chain seq x y z
N MET A 1 -40.29 -2.70 10.03
CA MET A 1 -38.87 -3.13 9.81
C MET A 1 -38.85 -4.64 10.04
N THR A 2 -39.04 -5.42 9.00
CA THR A 2 -38.89 -6.87 9.01
C THR A 2 -37.41 -7.20 9.20
N ARG A 3 -37.05 -7.80 10.34
CA ARG A 3 -35.70 -8.39 10.52
C ARG A 3 -35.56 -9.51 9.50
N ASP A 4 -34.67 -9.32 8.55
CA ASP A 4 -34.25 -10.34 7.62
C ASP A 4 -33.64 -11.48 8.47
N SER A 5 -34.32 -12.65 8.51
CA SER A 5 -33.93 -13.79 9.35
C SER A 5 -32.85 -14.66 8.71
N GLY A 6 -32.27 -14.21 7.61
CA GLY A 6 -31.20 -14.90 6.88
C GLY A 6 -29.80 -14.49 7.34
N LYS A 7 -28.80 -15.34 7.05
CA LYS A 7 -27.38 -14.98 7.21
C LYS A 7 -27.06 -13.77 6.32
N PRO A 8 -26.21 -12.83 6.78
CA PRO A 8 -25.76 -11.73 5.92
C PRO A 8 -25.02 -12.27 4.70
N ILE A 9 -25.16 -11.59 3.56
CA ILE A 9 -24.42 -11.92 2.35
C ILE A 9 -23.10 -11.15 2.37
N VAL A 10 -22.00 -11.88 2.18
CA VAL A 10 -20.65 -11.35 2.04
C VAL A 10 -20.12 -11.69 0.65
N THR A 11 -19.80 -10.68 -0.15
CA THR A 11 -19.16 -10.89 -1.45
C THR A 11 -17.67 -10.69 -1.35
N VAL A 12 -16.89 -11.62 -1.89
CA VAL A 12 -15.43 -11.57 -1.98
C VAL A 12 -15.05 -11.26 -3.43
N LEU A 13 -14.44 -10.11 -3.65
CA LEU A 13 -13.88 -9.73 -4.94
C LEU A 13 -12.42 -10.17 -5.00
N THR A 14 -12.10 -11.09 -5.92
CA THR A 14 -10.76 -11.64 -6.16
C THR A 14 -10.30 -11.30 -7.58
N ALA A 15 -9.01 -11.50 -7.89
CA ALA A 15 -8.55 -11.48 -9.27
C ALA A 15 -9.06 -12.71 -10.03
N PRO A 16 -9.29 -12.61 -11.35
CA PRO A 16 -9.65 -13.76 -12.16
C PRO A 16 -8.60 -14.88 -12.06
N GLY A 17 -9.04 -16.07 -11.69
CA GLY A 17 -8.17 -17.25 -11.54
C GLY A 17 -7.43 -17.37 -10.21
N ASP A 18 -7.59 -16.43 -9.29
CA ASP A 18 -7.04 -16.55 -7.96
C ASP A 18 -7.76 -17.65 -7.16
N ALA A 19 -7.00 -18.31 -6.29
CA ALA A 19 -7.56 -19.22 -5.30
C ALA A 19 -8.39 -18.44 -4.26
N GLU A 20 -9.36 -19.11 -3.66
CA GLU A 20 -10.11 -18.55 -2.55
C GLU A 20 -9.16 -18.15 -1.40
N PRO A 21 -9.37 -16.95 -0.80
CA PRO A 21 -8.60 -16.55 0.37
C PRO A 21 -8.71 -17.56 1.52
N PRO A 22 -7.63 -17.82 2.25
CA PRO A 22 -7.67 -18.74 3.38
C PRO A 22 -8.56 -18.20 4.53
N GLY A 23 -9.10 -19.12 5.35
CA GLY A 23 -9.85 -18.76 6.56
C GLY A 23 -11.34 -18.47 6.35
N LEU A 24 -11.87 -18.65 5.15
CA LEU A 24 -13.29 -18.38 4.86
C LEU A 24 -14.28 -19.36 5.50
N ASP A 25 -13.83 -20.51 6.01
CA ASP A 25 -14.74 -21.50 6.62
C ASP A 25 -15.45 -20.93 7.85
N ALA A 26 -14.74 -20.15 8.67
CA ALA A 26 -15.34 -19.48 9.82
C ALA A 26 -16.40 -18.44 9.39
N LEU A 27 -16.17 -17.77 8.26
CA LEU A 27 -17.11 -16.81 7.68
C LEU A 27 -18.34 -17.51 7.11
N ARG A 28 -18.17 -18.63 6.38
CA ARG A 28 -19.28 -19.44 5.83
C ARG A 28 -20.20 -20.00 6.91
N ALA A 29 -19.69 -20.22 8.11
CA ALA A 29 -20.54 -20.60 9.25
C ALA A 29 -21.54 -19.50 9.63
N GLN A 30 -21.21 -18.23 9.41
CA GLN A 30 -21.98 -17.06 9.87
C GLN A 30 -22.64 -16.27 8.73
N ALA A 31 -22.17 -16.40 7.50
CA ALA A 31 -22.61 -15.64 6.34
C ALA A 31 -22.81 -16.53 5.10
N GLU A 32 -23.60 -16.07 4.15
CA GLU A 32 -23.59 -16.54 2.77
C GLU A 32 -22.41 -15.87 2.06
N VAL A 33 -21.44 -16.65 1.59
CA VAL A 33 -20.24 -16.14 0.91
C VAL A 33 -20.38 -16.33 -0.58
N ARG A 34 -20.31 -15.23 -1.34
CA ARG A 34 -20.30 -15.19 -2.80
C ARG A 34 -18.95 -14.72 -3.30
N PHE A 35 -18.56 -15.13 -4.50
CA PHE A 35 -17.33 -14.72 -5.16
C PHE A 35 -17.62 -13.96 -6.44
N ALA A 36 -16.78 -12.98 -6.73
CA ALA A 36 -16.77 -12.26 -7.98
C ALA A 36 -15.33 -11.93 -8.39
N SER A 37 -15.07 -11.85 -9.69
CA SER A 37 -13.73 -11.52 -10.21
C SER A 37 -13.77 -10.57 -11.41
N ASP A 38 -14.97 -10.21 -11.88
CA ASP A 38 -15.22 -9.30 -12.99
C ASP A 38 -16.58 -8.62 -12.85
N GLU A 39 -16.93 -7.75 -13.81
CA GLU A 39 -18.20 -7.02 -13.81
C GLU A 39 -19.41 -7.96 -13.89
N ALA A 40 -19.35 -9.01 -14.70
CA ALA A 40 -20.49 -9.91 -14.89
C ALA A 40 -20.81 -10.66 -13.58
N THR A 41 -19.80 -11.25 -12.95
CA THR A 41 -19.94 -11.97 -11.68
C THR A 41 -20.26 -11.02 -10.51
N LEU A 42 -19.79 -9.77 -10.53
CA LEU A 42 -20.20 -8.73 -9.58
C LEU A 42 -21.69 -8.38 -9.72
N ASN A 43 -22.19 -8.23 -10.95
CA ASN A 43 -23.60 -7.95 -11.19
C ASN A 43 -24.53 -9.05 -10.65
N GLU A 44 -24.05 -10.30 -10.59
CA GLU A 44 -24.78 -11.43 -9.99
C GLU A 44 -24.62 -11.49 -8.46
N ALA A 45 -23.44 -11.19 -7.95
CA ALA A 45 -23.12 -11.36 -6.53
C ALA A 45 -23.59 -10.21 -5.63
N LEU A 46 -23.58 -8.96 -6.15
CA LEU A 46 -23.85 -7.73 -5.38
C LEU A 46 -25.28 -7.59 -4.85
N PRO A 47 -26.36 -8.01 -5.57
CA PRO A 47 -27.71 -7.85 -5.04
C PRO A 47 -27.87 -8.48 -3.65
N GLY A 48 -28.27 -7.67 -2.66
CA GLY A 48 -28.45 -8.07 -1.26
C GLY A 48 -27.15 -8.19 -0.45
N THR A 49 -25.98 -7.99 -1.04
CA THR A 49 -24.68 -8.00 -0.33
C THR A 49 -24.64 -6.87 0.70
N ARG A 50 -24.29 -7.22 1.95
CA ARG A 50 -24.11 -6.25 3.04
C ARG A 50 -22.65 -5.91 3.30
N VAL A 51 -21.75 -6.87 3.08
CA VAL A 51 -20.31 -6.70 3.30
C VAL A 51 -19.57 -7.18 2.08
N MET A 52 -18.55 -6.45 1.68
CA MET A 52 -17.63 -6.87 0.62
C MET A 52 -16.20 -6.95 1.17
N MET A 53 -15.51 -8.03 0.86
CA MET A 53 -14.06 -8.16 1.03
C MET A 53 -13.40 -8.03 -0.34
N VAL A 54 -12.45 -7.10 -0.47
CA VAL A 54 -11.73 -6.84 -1.72
C VAL A 54 -10.29 -7.30 -1.57
N THR A 55 -9.89 -8.28 -2.36
CA THR A 55 -8.53 -8.84 -2.37
C THR A 55 -7.76 -8.48 -3.65
N ASP A 56 -8.45 -7.94 -4.65
CA ASP A 56 -7.85 -7.49 -5.91
C ASP A 56 -7.66 -5.95 -5.91
N PHE A 57 -6.57 -5.48 -6.49
CA PHE A 57 -6.29 -4.05 -6.67
C PHE A 57 -7.00 -3.44 -7.89
N ARG A 58 -7.57 -4.28 -8.77
CA ARG A 58 -8.29 -3.86 -9.98
C ARG A 58 -9.77 -3.76 -9.68
N THR A 59 -10.23 -2.59 -9.31
CA THR A 59 -11.60 -2.35 -8.81
C THR A 59 -12.51 -1.63 -9.81
N GLU A 60 -12.08 -1.45 -11.07
CA GLU A 60 -12.88 -0.81 -12.12
C GLU A 60 -14.22 -1.52 -12.34
N ALA A 61 -14.21 -2.86 -12.27
CA ALA A 61 -15.41 -3.69 -12.37
C ALA A 61 -16.42 -3.39 -11.25
N LEU A 62 -15.95 -3.04 -10.04
CA LEU A 62 -16.80 -2.66 -8.93
C LEU A 62 -17.50 -1.32 -9.20
N ALA A 63 -16.80 -0.35 -9.76
CA ALA A 63 -17.40 0.94 -10.13
C ALA A 63 -18.50 0.77 -11.20
N ALA A 64 -18.28 -0.11 -12.20
CA ALA A 64 -19.29 -0.43 -13.22
C ALA A 64 -20.51 -1.16 -12.63
N ALA A 65 -20.28 -2.14 -11.75
CA ALA A 65 -21.34 -2.92 -11.12
C ALA A 65 -22.02 -2.21 -9.93
N TRP A 66 -21.54 -1.02 -9.52
CA TRP A 66 -22.02 -0.29 -8.33
C TRP A 66 -23.53 -0.11 -8.22
N PRO A 67 -24.28 0.12 -9.30
CA PRO A 67 -25.75 0.22 -9.24
C PRO A 67 -26.46 -1.03 -8.69
N LYS A 68 -25.77 -2.18 -8.61
CA LYS A 68 -26.28 -3.43 -8.04
C LYS A 68 -26.02 -3.58 -6.54
N ALA A 69 -25.22 -2.68 -5.94
CA ALA A 69 -24.86 -2.70 -4.52
C ALA A 69 -25.98 -2.09 -3.64
N ASP A 70 -27.17 -2.64 -3.72
CA ASP A 70 -28.42 -2.11 -3.13
C ASP A 70 -28.48 -2.15 -1.59
N ARG A 71 -27.67 -3.01 -0.96
CA ARG A 71 -27.63 -3.20 0.51
C ARG A 71 -26.23 -3.12 1.10
N LEU A 72 -25.24 -2.69 0.33
CA LEU A 72 -23.85 -2.66 0.78
C LEU A 72 -23.66 -1.61 1.89
N GLU A 73 -23.11 -2.05 3.02
CA GLU A 73 -22.86 -1.23 4.21
C GLU A 73 -21.38 -1.05 4.50
N TRP A 74 -20.56 -2.05 4.12
CA TRP A 74 -19.14 -2.09 4.47
C TRP A 74 -18.31 -2.79 3.42
N ILE A 75 -17.18 -2.16 3.07
CA ILE A 75 -16.11 -2.77 2.27
C ILE A 75 -14.86 -2.87 3.13
N HIS A 76 -14.23 -4.04 3.13
CA HIS A 76 -12.91 -4.26 3.70
C HIS A 76 -11.91 -4.59 2.58
N ALA A 77 -10.92 -3.73 2.38
CA ALA A 77 -9.79 -3.99 1.49
C ALA A 77 -8.69 -4.74 2.26
N THR A 78 -8.22 -5.86 1.72
CA THR A 78 -7.10 -6.62 2.30
C THR A 78 -5.73 -6.01 1.97
N SER A 79 -5.71 -4.82 1.38
CA SER A 79 -4.54 -4.00 1.07
C SER A 79 -4.39 -2.84 2.07
N ALA A 80 -3.19 -2.27 2.15
CA ALA A 80 -2.95 -1.04 2.90
C ALA A 80 -3.43 0.21 2.14
N GLY A 81 -3.21 0.27 0.81
CA GLY A 81 -3.75 1.32 -0.07
C GLY A 81 -5.20 1.02 -0.46
N VAL A 82 -5.99 2.07 -0.65
CA VAL A 82 -7.41 1.99 -1.04
C VAL A 82 -7.75 2.90 -2.23
N ASP A 83 -6.75 3.50 -2.85
CA ASP A 83 -6.90 4.44 -3.96
C ASP A 83 -7.72 3.85 -5.13
N ALA A 84 -7.52 2.58 -5.44
CA ALA A 84 -8.28 1.86 -6.46
C ALA A 84 -9.79 1.71 -6.12
N LEU A 85 -10.19 1.89 -4.87
CA LEU A 85 -11.59 1.87 -4.43
C LEU A 85 -12.23 3.27 -4.40
N MET A 86 -11.46 4.34 -4.52
CA MET A 86 -11.95 5.71 -4.33
C MET A 86 -12.61 6.26 -5.60
N PHE A 87 -13.74 5.69 -6.02
CA PHE A 87 -14.57 6.26 -7.09
C PHE A 87 -15.73 7.10 -6.51
N PRO A 88 -16.27 8.11 -7.26
CA PRO A 88 -17.22 9.08 -6.71
C PRO A 88 -18.44 8.49 -6.03
N ALA A 89 -19.07 7.47 -6.62
CA ALA A 89 -20.28 6.89 -6.04
C ALA A 89 -20.05 6.18 -4.69
N LEU A 90 -18.83 5.71 -4.42
CA LEU A 90 -18.45 5.16 -3.10
C LEU A 90 -18.08 6.28 -2.13
N THR A 91 -17.25 7.24 -2.57
CA THR A 91 -16.75 8.31 -1.67
C THR A 91 -17.84 9.26 -1.20
N ASP A 92 -18.85 9.51 -2.04
CA ASP A 92 -19.99 10.35 -1.72
C ASP A 92 -21.13 9.58 -1.01
N GLY A 93 -20.99 8.27 -0.89
CA GLY A 93 -21.97 7.36 -0.34
C GLY A 93 -21.82 7.07 1.16
N PRO A 94 -22.78 6.35 1.76
CA PRO A 94 -22.76 5.99 3.19
C PRO A 94 -21.93 4.74 3.51
N VAL A 95 -21.41 4.03 2.50
CA VAL A 95 -20.70 2.74 2.66
C VAL A 95 -19.37 2.99 3.36
N LYS A 96 -19.11 2.25 4.44
CA LYS A 96 -17.85 2.34 5.18
C LYS A 96 -16.76 1.57 4.47
N VAL A 97 -15.56 2.16 4.41
CA VAL A 97 -14.37 1.48 3.88
C VAL A 97 -13.34 1.34 4.99
N THR A 98 -12.80 0.13 5.14
CA THR A 98 -11.68 -0.19 6.02
C THR A 98 -10.60 -0.91 5.23
N ASN A 99 -9.37 -0.88 5.72
CA ASN A 99 -8.22 -1.48 5.06
C ASN A 99 -7.34 -2.29 6.03
N ALA A 100 -6.35 -2.99 5.48
CA ALA A 100 -5.39 -3.79 6.24
C ALA A 100 -4.16 -2.97 6.69
N GLN A 101 -4.37 -1.74 7.19
CA GLN A 101 -3.30 -0.88 7.69
C GLN A 101 -2.51 -1.58 8.83
N GLY A 102 -1.19 -1.45 8.78
CA GLY A 102 -0.28 -2.00 9.81
C GLY A 102 0.21 -3.42 9.54
N ILE A 103 -0.50 -4.22 8.75
CA ILE A 103 -0.14 -5.63 8.50
C ILE A 103 1.13 -5.74 7.65
N PHE A 104 1.28 -4.88 6.65
CA PHE A 104 2.38 -4.94 5.67
C PHE A 104 3.57 -4.06 6.03
N ASP A 105 3.48 -3.23 7.06
CA ASP A 105 4.46 -2.19 7.38
C ASP A 105 5.87 -2.76 7.53
N ARG A 106 6.00 -3.85 8.27
CA ARG A 106 7.29 -4.50 8.52
C ARG A 106 7.89 -5.13 7.26
N THR A 107 7.10 -5.86 6.51
CA THR A 107 7.53 -6.53 5.28
C THR A 107 7.99 -5.53 4.22
N ILE A 108 7.24 -4.42 4.06
CA ILE A 108 7.61 -3.34 3.14
C ILE A 108 8.90 -2.66 3.59
N ALA A 109 9.05 -2.40 4.90
CA ALA A 109 10.26 -1.77 5.42
C ALA A 109 11.51 -2.67 5.24
N GLU A 110 11.38 -3.98 5.41
CA GLU A 110 12.44 -4.95 5.14
C GLU A 110 12.85 -4.96 3.66
N TYR A 111 11.87 -4.90 2.75
CA TYR A 111 12.12 -4.78 1.31
C TYR A 111 12.91 -3.50 0.98
N VAL A 112 12.53 -2.36 1.56
CA VAL A 112 13.22 -1.08 1.37
C VAL A 112 14.67 -1.15 1.86
N VAL A 113 14.90 -1.67 3.07
CA VAL A 113 16.27 -1.83 3.63
C VAL A 113 17.10 -2.77 2.76
N CYS A 114 16.53 -3.90 2.33
CA CYS A 114 17.19 -4.83 1.41
C CYS A 114 17.61 -4.12 0.12
N THR A 115 16.72 -3.34 -0.48
CA THR A 115 16.99 -2.62 -1.74
C THR A 115 18.07 -1.56 -1.56
N ILE A 116 18.04 -0.75 -0.49
CA ILE A 116 19.09 0.24 -0.18
C ILE A 116 20.45 -0.43 -0.03
N LEU A 117 20.52 -1.53 0.72
CA LEU A 117 21.77 -2.27 0.91
C LEU A 117 22.25 -2.94 -0.38
N MET A 118 21.34 -3.45 -1.19
CA MET A 118 21.65 -4.06 -2.49
C MET A 118 22.35 -3.08 -3.43
N PHE A 119 21.86 -1.83 -3.50
CA PHE A 119 22.52 -0.78 -4.28
C PHE A 119 23.82 -0.31 -3.64
N SER A 120 23.84 -0.04 -2.34
CA SER A 120 25.05 0.40 -1.62
C SER A 120 26.20 -0.62 -1.72
N LYS A 121 25.89 -1.92 -1.82
CA LYS A 121 26.88 -3.01 -1.92
C LYS A 121 27.10 -3.51 -3.34
N ASP A 122 26.57 -2.83 -4.34
CA ASP A 122 26.69 -3.21 -5.76
C ASP A 122 26.36 -4.69 -6.01
N PHE A 123 25.29 -5.18 -5.35
CA PHE A 123 24.84 -6.58 -5.46
C PHE A 123 24.45 -6.98 -6.89
N PRO A 124 23.75 -6.14 -7.69
CA PRO A 124 23.43 -6.47 -9.08
C PRO A 124 24.67 -6.83 -9.90
N ASN A 125 25.76 -6.09 -9.71
CA ASN A 125 27.03 -6.38 -10.37
C ASN A 125 27.69 -7.65 -9.81
N SER A 126 27.57 -7.91 -8.51
CA SER A 126 28.06 -9.17 -7.90
C SER A 126 27.39 -10.38 -8.53
N ILE A 127 26.04 -10.34 -8.69
CA ILE A 127 25.28 -11.40 -9.35
C ILE A 127 25.73 -11.59 -10.81
N ARG A 128 25.91 -10.48 -11.55
CA ARG A 128 26.38 -10.53 -12.94
C ARG A 128 27.77 -11.16 -13.05
N LEU A 129 28.71 -10.78 -12.17
CA LEU A 129 30.04 -11.35 -12.14
C LEU A 129 30.03 -12.85 -11.80
N GLN A 130 29.20 -13.24 -10.82
CA GLN A 130 28.99 -14.64 -10.45
C GLN A 130 28.47 -15.49 -11.63
N GLN A 131 27.47 -15.00 -12.36
CA GLN A 131 26.93 -15.66 -13.54
C GLN A 131 27.97 -15.84 -14.67
N ASN A 132 28.93 -14.91 -14.76
CA ASN A 132 30.03 -14.97 -15.72
C ASN A 132 31.27 -15.67 -15.17
N HIS A 133 31.21 -16.33 -14.00
CA HIS A 133 32.34 -16.98 -13.34
C HIS A 133 33.55 -16.05 -13.15
N GLN A 134 33.33 -14.75 -12.91
CA GLN A 134 34.35 -13.74 -12.76
C GLN A 134 34.49 -13.30 -11.30
N TRP A 135 35.67 -13.40 -10.75
CA TRP A 135 36.06 -12.76 -9.51
C TRP A 135 36.69 -11.39 -9.78
N LYS A 136 36.07 -10.32 -9.21
CA LYS A 136 36.59 -8.97 -9.30
C LYS A 136 36.42 -8.25 -7.97
N HIS A 137 37.51 -7.87 -7.32
CA HIS A 137 37.49 -6.99 -6.17
C HIS A 137 36.92 -5.62 -6.56
N ARG A 138 36.05 -5.05 -5.73
CA ARG A 138 35.41 -3.75 -5.92
C ARG A 138 35.23 -3.06 -4.59
N ASP A 139 35.43 -1.75 -4.58
CA ASP A 139 34.98 -0.92 -3.48
C ASP A 139 33.47 -0.75 -3.54
N THR A 140 32.82 -0.77 -2.39
CA THR A 140 31.38 -0.55 -2.23
C THR A 140 31.13 0.57 -1.24
N GLU A 141 29.96 1.19 -1.33
CA GLU A 141 29.65 2.29 -0.45
C GLU A 141 29.16 1.82 0.93
N ARG A 142 29.44 2.64 1.95
CA ARG A 142 28.86 2.47 3.28
C ARG A 142 27.49 3.15 3.31
N ALA A 143 26.46 2.43 3.72
CA ALA A 143 25.12 3.00 3.90
C ALA A 143 25.02 3.89 5.15
N GLN A 144 25.78 3.56 6.21
CA GLN A 144 25.80 4.34 7.45
C GLN A 144 26.10 5.82 7.21
N GLY A 145 25.29 6.70 7.80
CA GLY A 145 25.41 8.16 7.71
C GLY A 145 24.72 8.77 6.49
N LYS A 146 24.31 7.96 5.50
CA LYS A 146 23.55 8.43 4.33
C LYS A 146 22.14 8.82 4.71
N ARG A 147 21.58 9.78 3.98
CA ARG A 147 20.25 10.33 4.18
C ARG A 147 19.23 9.58 3.34
N VAL A 148 18.19 9.06 3.98
CA VAL A 148 17.01 8.50 3.31
C VAL A 148 15.81 9.43 3.49
N LEU A 149 15.27 9.91 2.37
CA LEU A 149 14.05 10.71 2.35
C LEU A 149 12.86 9.79 2.14
N ILE A 150 11.93 9.78 3.10
CA ILE A 150 10.72 8.94 3.09
C ILE A 150 9.53 9.86 2.86
N VAL A 151 8.98 9.84 1.66
CA VAL A 151 7.81 10.62 1.28
C VAL A 151 6.56 9.86 1.68
N GLY A 152 5.88 10.34 2.73
CA GLY A 152 4.80 9.65 3.41
C GLY A 152 5.20 9.16 4.79
N ALA A 153 5.18 10.04 5.81
CA ALA A 153 5.50 9.72 7.21
C ALA A 153 4.31 9.10 7.96
N GLY A 154 3.61 8.16 7.32
CA GLY A 154 2.53 7.35 7.88
C GLY A 154 3.03 6.05 8.52
N SER A 155 2.17 5.04 8.69
CA SER A 155 2.48 3.76 9.33
C SER A 155 3.67 3.05 8.68
N ILE A 156 3.62 2.83 7.36
CA ILE A 156 4.69 2.20 6.57
C ILE A 156 5.96 3.06 6.64
N GLY A 157 5.85 4.38 6.40
CA GLY A 157 7.00 5.28 6.42
C GLY A 157 7.73 5.29 7.77
N ARG A 158 7.01 5.24 8.88
CA ARG A 158 7.58 5.12 10.23
C ARG A 158 8.35 3.81 10.43
N GLN A 159 7.79 2.70 9.94
CA GLN A 159 8.49 1.42 10.05
C GLN A 159 9.76 1.38 9.19
N ILE A 160 9.73 2.02 8.00
CA ILE A 160 10.92 2.21 7.17
C ILE A 160 11.95 3.07 7.90
N ALA A 161 11.53 4.19 8.51
CA ALA A 161 12.42 5.07 9.25
C ALA A 161 13.13 4.32 10.39
N ARG A 162 12.41 3.56 11.20
CA ARG A 162 12.98 2.74 12.30
C ARG A 162 14.02 1.75 11.80
N LEU A 163 13.71 1.01 10.72
CA LEU A 163 14.65 0.01 10.20
C LEU A 163 15.87 0.64 9.54
N THR A 164 15.70 1.73 8.80
CA THR A 164 16.82 2.44 8.18
C THR A 164 17.71 3.11 9.23
N ALA A 165 17.14 3.68 10.29
CA ALA A 165 17.90 4.19 11.43
C ALA A 165 18.69 3.09 12.14
N ALA A 166 18.11 1.89 12.31
CA ALA A 166 18.78 0.76 12.97
C ALA A 166 20.04 0.28 12.24
N ILE A 167 20.16 0.52 10.93
CA ILE A 167 21.38 0.25 10.13
C ILE A 167 22.25 1.49 9.93
N GLY A 168 21.95 2.59 10.64
CA GLY A 168 22.76 3.80 10.69
C GLY A 168 22.48 4.81 9.58
N LEU A 169 21.40 4.70 8.82
CA LEU A 169 20.93 5.75 7.92
C LEU A 169 20.26 6.87 8.72
N LYS A 170 20.10 8.03 8.09
CA LYS A 170 19.43 9.21 8.65
C LYS A 170 18.07 9.39 7.99
N PRO A 171 16.98 8.91 8.61
CA PRO A 171 15.64 9.03 8.03
C PRO A 171 15.10 10.46 8.18
N HIS A 172 14.70 11.06 7.07
CA HIS A 172 13.94 12.30 6.98
C HIS A 172 12.60 12.02 6.33
N GLY A 173 11.53 12.65 6.80
CA GLY A 173 10.18 12.44 6.31
C GLY A 173 9.64 13.64 5.53
N ILE A 174 8.78 13.37 4.55
CA ILE A 174 7.85 14.34 3.97
C ILE A 174 6.43 13.96 4.38
N ALA A 175 5.66 14.92 4.89
CA ALA A 175 4.26 14.78 5.26
C ALA A 175 3.48 16.04 4.87
N ARG A 176 2.13 16.01 4.98
CA ARG A 176 1.28 17.18 4.70
C ARG A 176 1.66 18.42 5.52
N ALA A 177 2.15 18.21 6.74
CA ALA A 177 2.64 19.26 7.62
C ALA A 177 3.96 18.83 8.26
N ALA A 178 4.87 19.79 8.40
CA ALA A 178 6.11 19.60 9.13
C ALA A 178 5.85 19.25 10.61
N ARG A 179 6.80 18.56 11.25
CA ARG A 179 6.79 18.25 12.68
C ARG A 179 8.15 18.57 13.25
N GLU A 180 8.19 19.36 14.31
CA GLU A 180 9.44 19.76 14.98
C GLU A 180 10.12 18.58 15.68
N HIS A 181 9.32 17.67 16.26
CA HIS A 181 9.82 16.48 16.93
C HIS A 181 9.04 15.25 16.45
N ASP A 182 9.77 14.24 16.01
CA ASP A 182 9.20 12.96 15.64
C ASP A 182 10.10 11.83 16.17
N PRO A 183 9.56 10.79 16.84
CA PRO A 183 10.37 9.76 17.47
C PRO A 183 11.08 8.83 16.48
N ASP A 184 10.65 8.80 15.21
CA ASP A 184 11.14 7.85 14.20
C ASP A 184 11.99 8.53 13.12
N PHE A 185 11.92 9.86 12.99
CA PHE A 185 12.62 10.65 11.97
C PHE A 185 13.54 11.67 12.61
N GLU A 186 14.68 11.97 11.97
CA GLU A 186 15.51 13.10 12.36
C GLU A 186 14.77 14.44 12.17
N ALA A 187 13.99 14.54 11.09
CA ALA A 187 13.08 15.66 10.84
C ALA A 187 11.93 15.20 9.90
N VAL A 188 10.77 15.83 10.06
CA VAL A 188 9.62 15.68 9.14
C VAL A 188 9.28 17.05 8.57
N HIS A 189 9.42 17.18 7.25
CA HIS A 189 9.19 18.42 6.49
C HIS A 189 7.80 18.43 5.86
N GLY A 190 7.31 19.61 5.50
CA GLY A 190 6.07 19.77 4.72
C GLY A 190 6.27 19.40 3.24
N ASN A 191 5.17 19.19 2.51
CA ASN A 191 5.21 18.89 1.08
C ASN A 191 5.85 20.01 0.24
N ASP A 192 5.79 21.25 0.69
CA ASP A 192 6.42 22.44 0.08
C ASP A 192 7.95 22.36 0.06
N SER A 193 8.54 21.61 0.96
CA SER A 193 9.99 21.42 1.04
C SER A 193 10.49 20.22 0.19
N LEU A 194 9.63 19.52 -0.57
CA LEU A 194 10.01 18.29 -1.26
C LEU A 194 11.25 18.43 -2.14
N THR A 195 11.27 19.45 -3.01
CA THR A 195 12.37 19.68 -3.96
C THR A 195 13.71 19.91 -3.23
N GLU A 196 13.73 20.75 -2.20
CA GLU A 196 14.92 20.99 -1.38
C GLU A 196 15.40 19.69 -0.70
N GLN A 197 14.46 18.89 -0.19
CA GLN A 197 14.82 17.66 0.51
C GLN A 197 15.29 16.53 -0.44
N LEU A 198 14.82 16.53 -1.69
CA LEU A 198 15.30 15.61 -2.74
C LEU A 198 16.78 15.87 -3.08
N GLU A 199 17.20 17.13 -3.17
CA GLU A 199 18.61 17.49 -3.44
C GLU A 199 19.57 16.99 -2.36
N LEU A 200 19.10 16.82 -1.14
CA LEU A 200 19.88 16.39 0.02
C LEU A 200 19.86 14.87 0.23
N ALA A 201 19.03 14.13 -0.49
CA ALA A 201 18.79 12.71 -0.24
C ALA A 201 19.78 11.82 -1.02
N ASP A 202 20.36 10.83 -0.34
CA ASP A 202 21.07 9.73 -0.99
C ASP A 202 20.11 8.66 -1.52
N PHE A 203 19.00 8.46 -0.81
CA PHE A 203 17.94 7.52 -1.17
C PHE A 203 16.57 8.17 -0.98
N VAL A 204 15.67 7.90 -1.90
CA VAL A 204 14.27 8.36 -1.83
C VAL A 204 13.33 7.17 -1.81
N VAL A 205 12.40 7.18 -0.86
CA VAL A 205 11.36 6.14 -0.71
C VAL A 205 10.00 6.82 -0.78
N VAL A 206 9.15 6.37 -1.69
CA VAL A 206 7.79 6.89 -1.83
C VAL A 206 6.81 5.90 -1.16
N ALA A 207 6.25 6.32 -0.02
CA ALA A 207 5.26 5.59 0.76
C ALA A 207 4.00 6.43 1.02
N ALA A 208 3.84 7.53 0.30
CA ALA A 208 2.63 8.35 0.35
C ALA A 208 1.47 7.65 -0.40
N PRO A 209 0.22 7.77 0.08
CA PRO A 209 -0.93 7.28 -0.67
C PRO A 209 -1.13 8.12 -1.95
N LEU A 210 -1.70 7.53 -3.00
CA LEU A 210 -2.14 8.26 -4.18
C LEU A 210 -3.42 9.04 -3.83
N THR A 211 -3.33 10.36 -3.96
CA THR A 211 -4.44 11.31 -3.74
C THR A 211 -4.30 12.46 -4.72
N ALA A 212 -5.33 13.30 -4.84
CA ALA A 212 -5.25 14.51 -5.66
C ALA A 212 -4.09 15.45 -5.30
N GLN A 213 -3.59 15.40 -4.04
CA GLN A 213 -2.46 16.22 -3.58
C GLN A 213 -1.09 15.54 -3.83
N THR A 214 -1.06 14.23 -4.06
CA THR A 214 0.20 13.48 -4.26
C THR A 214 0.37 12.98 -5.69
N GLU A 215 -0.70 13.02 -6.48
CA GLU A 215 -0.64 12.71 -7.90
C GLU A 215 0.30 13.68 -8.62
N GLY A 216 1.24 13.14 -9.38
CA GLY A 216 2.23 13.93 -10.13
C GLY A 216 3.28 14.66 -9.28
N MET A 217 3.36 14.43 -7.94
CA MET A 217 4.35 15.09 -7.09
C MET A 217 5.82 14.74 -7.43
N PHE A 218 6.02 13.64 -8.14
CA PHE A 218 7.30 13.25 -8.74
C PHE A 218 7.21 13.42 -10.25
N ASP A 219 7.31 14.64 -10.70
CA ASP A 219 7.37 15.00 -12.11
C ASP A 219 8.82 15.08 -12.60
N ARG A 220 9.00 15.56 -13.83
CA ARG A 220 10.33 15.74 -14.42
C ARG A 220 11.22 16.77 -13.67
N ALA A 221 10.61 17.70 -12.96
CA ALA A 221 11.34 18.73 -12.21
C ALA A 221 11.86 18.17 -10.87
N ALA A 222 11.26 17.08 -10.37
CA ALA A 222 11.71 16.39 -9.16
C ALA A 222 12.96 15.52 -9.37
N PHE A 223 13.34 15.25 -10.63
CA PHE A 223 14.52 14.46 -11.04
C PHE A 223 15.51 15.31 -11.86
#